data_151f98b6a6f0a4b588863c74ee21e77b
#
_entry.id   151f98b6a6f0a4b588863c74ee21e77b
#
_cell.length_a   1.000
_cell.length_b   1.000
_cell.length_c   1.000
_cell.angle_alpha   90.00
_cell.angle_beta   90.00
_cell.angle_gamma   90.00
#
_symmetry.space_group_name_H-M   'P 1'
#
loop_
_entity.id
_entity.type
_entity.pdbx_description
1 polymer ?
#
loop_
_entity_poly.entity_id
_entity_poly.type
_entity_poly.pdbx_seq_one_letter_code
_entity_poly.pdbx_strand_id
1 'polypeptide(L)'
;LEDIFVRSGIPYKVVGGTRFYERREIRDLVAYLRIMDNPDDTVSLRRIINVPKRAIGDKAQAQIALHAENLGVSFGAALRDAAAGNVAGLGTRAVNAVSKFNEMMEGVRAQVPGMINEVTGQPDLGELLNAVLDATGYRAELEKSNDPQDGSRLDNLNELVSVAREFSSDAANQMAFTGADAEENPELAEGEAAPGSLQAFLEKVSLVADADQIPDNESGAVS
;
A
#
# COMPACT_ATOMS: atom_id res chain seq x y z
N LEU A 1 -17.89 -15.93 -12.03
CA LEU A 1 -16.96 -15.14 -11.18
C LEU A 1 -15.62 -14.96 -11.90
N GLU A 2 -15.02 -15.99 -12.47
CA GLU A 2 -13.79 -15.91 -13.28
C GLU A 2 -13.90 -14.92 -14.44
N ASP A 3 -15.05 -14.89 -15.12
CA ASP A 3 -15.29 -13.99 -16.28
C ASP A 3 -15.29 -12.49 -15.89
N ILE A 4 -15.63 -12.15 -14.65
CA ILE A 4 -15.63 -10.77 -14.17
C ILE A 4 -14.20 -10.31 -13.91
N PHE A 5 -13.34 -11.19 -13.39
CA PHE A 5 -11.93 -10.87 -13.13
C PHE A 5 -11.10 -10.74 -14.41
N VAL A 6 -11.38 -11.57 -15.41
CA VAL A 6 -10.76 -11.48 -16.75
C VAL A 6 -11.09 -10.14 -17.43
N ARG A 7 -12.32 -9.63 -17.27
CA ARG A 7 -12.75 -8.33 -17.82
C ARG A 7 -12.13 -7.14 -17.07
N SER A 8 -11.70 -7.32 -15.82
CA SER A 8 -11.15 -6.24 -15.01
C SER A 8 -9.64 -6.07 -15.18
N GLY A 9 -8.97 -6.87 -16.03
CA GLY A 9 -7.53 -6.77 -16.27
C GLY A 9 -6.66 -7.04 -15.04
N ILE A 10 -7.23 -7.73 -14.03
CA ILE A 10 -6.44 -8.25 -12.93
C ILE A 10 -5.89 -9.58 -13.41
N PRO A 11 -4.58 -9.80 -13.50
CA PRO A 11 -4.06 -11.12 -13.74
C PRO A 11 -4.54 -12.00 -12.59
N TYR A 12 -5.53 -12.85 -12.86
CA TYR A 12 -5.94 -13.89 -11.95
C TYR A 12 -4.86 -14.96 -11.97
N LYS A 13 -3.73 -14.64 -11.35
CA LYS A 13 -2.83 -15.65 -10.91
C LYS A 13 -3.28 -16.06 -9.52
N VAL A 14 -4.02 -17.16 -9.44
CA VAL A 14 -4.15 -17.90 -8.20
C VAL A 14 -2.75 -18.37 -7.84
N VAL A 15 -2.02 -17.49 -7.17
CA VAL A 15 -0.73 -17.84 -6.62
C VAL A 15 -1.01 -18.71 -5.41
N GLY A 16 -1.05 -20.03 -5.66
CA GLY A 16 -1.03 -21.05 -4.62
C GLY A 16 -2.00 -20.83 -3.46
N GLY A 17 -3.29 -21.12 -3.69
CA GLY A 17 -4.27 -21.34 -2.62
C GLY A 17 -4.61 -20.12 -1.77
N THR A 18 -5.88 -19.78 -1.76
CA THR A 18 -6.60 -18.95 -0.79
C THR A 18 -5.85 -17.79 -0.13
N ARG A 19 -6.25 -16.54 -0.47
CA ARG A 19 -6.06 -15.38 0.39
C ARG A 19 -4.68 -14.74 0.34
N PHE A 20 -4.11 -14.55 -0.87
CA PHE A 20 -2.85 -13.83 -1.04
C PHE A 20 -2.86 -12.46 -0.35
N TYR A 21 -3.93 -11.66 -0.51
CA TYR A 21 -4.05 -10.32 0.06
C TYR A 21 -4.34 -10.32 1.58
N GLU A 22 -4.64 -11.46 2.19
CA GLU A 22 -4.78 -11.59 3.64
C GLU A 22 -3.46 -11.88 4.36
N ARG A 23 -2.42 -12.25 3.63
CA ARG A 23 -1.10 -12.52 4.21
C ARG A 23 -0.55 -11.27 4.87
N ARG A 24 0.08 -11.47 6.03
CA ARG A 24 0.56 -10.38 6.88
C ARG A 24 1.47 -9.40 6.12
N GLU A 25 2.48 -9.92 5.45
CA GLU A 25 3.45 -9.13 4.69
C GLU A 25 2.81 -8.34 3.55
N ILE A 26 1.81 -8.92 2.88
CA ILE A 26 1.05 -8.24 1.83
C ILE A 26 0.20 -7.11 2.42
N ARG A 27 -0.49 -7.38 3.52
CA ARG A 27 -1.28 -6.36 4.23
C ARG A 27 -0.41 -5.21 4.74
N ASP A 28 0.82 -5.50 5.16
CA ASP A 28 1.77 -4.49 5.59
C ASP A 28 2.16 -3.58 4.43
N LEU A 29 2.51 -4.14 3.28
CA LEU A 29 2.90 -3.36 2.10
C LEU A 29 1.72 -2.58 1.51
N VAL A 30 0.52 -3.15 1.48
CA VAL A 30 -0.69 -2.43 1.08
C VAL A 30 -0.97 -1.25 2.02
N ALA A 31 -0.75 -1.41 3.33
CA ALA A 31 -0.87 -0.32 4.29
C ALA A 31 0.16 0.79 4.03
N TYR A 32 1.41 0.46 3.69
CA TYR A 32 2.39 1.45 3.24
C TYR A 32 1.94 2.21 2.00
N LEU A 33 1.38 1.52 1.00
CA LEU A 33 0.84 2.17 -0.19
C LEU A 33 -0.35 3.07 0.14
N ARG A 34 -1.21 2.67 1.08
CA ARG A 34 -2.34 3.51 1.52
C ARG A 34 -1.88 4.81 2.14
N ILE A 35 -0.81 4.81 2.94
CA ILE A 35 -0.26 6.05 3.51
C ILE A 35 0.54 6.87 2.51
N MET A 36 1.01 6.28 1.42
CA MET A 36 1.52 7.04 0.28
C MET A 36 0.42 7.83 -0.42
N ASP A 37 -0.75 7.22 -0.58
CA ASP A 37 -1.94 7.85 -1.16
C ASP A 37 -2.58 8.86 -0.19
N ASN A 38 -2.80 8.45 1.07
CA ASN A 38 -3.36 9.28 2.13
C ASN A 38 -2.49 9.22 3.40
N PRO A 39 -1.66 10.23 3.66
CA PRO A 39 -0.79 10.29 4.84
C PRO A 39 -1.54 10.30 6.19
N ASP A 40 -2.82 10.58 6.17
CA ASP A 40 -3.67 10.67 7.37
C ASP A 40 -4.51 9.40 7.61
N ASP A 41 -4.31 8.34 6.84
CA ASP A 41 -4.95 7.04 7.06
C ASP A 41 -4.49 6.42 8.38
N THR A 42 -5.28 6.61 9.42
CA THR A 42 -4.97 6.20 10.80
C THR A 42 -4.82 4.68 10.91
N VAL A 43 -5.67 3.91 10.27
CA VAL A 43 -5.66 2.44 10.35
C VAL A 43 -4.35 1.90 9.76
N SER A 44 -4.00 2.36 8.57
CA SER A 44 -2.78 1.96 7.89
C SER A 44 -1.53 2.41 8.63
N LEU A 45 -1.48 3.66 9.11
CA LEU A 45 -0.37 4.19 9.90
C LEU A 45 -0.14 3.36 11.16
N ARG A 46 -1.17 3.09 11.94
CA ARG A 46 -1.05 2.32 13.18
C ARG A 46 -0.61 0.88 12.93
N ARG A 47 -0.93 0.34 11.76
CA ARG A 47 -0.48 -0.99 11.37
C ARG A 47 1.03 -1.04 11.16
N ILE A 48 1.60 -0.06 10.46
CA ILE A 48 2.98 -0.16 9.94
C ILE A 48 4.00 0.71 10.64
N ILE A 49 3.60 1.62 11.50
CA ILE A 49 4.53 2.60 12.09
C ILE A 49 5.70 1.95 12.83
N ASN A 50 5.51 0.75 13.37
CA ASN A 50 6.55 -0.04 14.04
C ASN A 50 6.81 -1.39 13.33
N VAL A 51 6.55 -1.48 12.04
CA VAL A 51 6.79 -2.66 11.19
C VAL A 51 7.55 -2.24 9.93
N PRO A 52 8.81 -2.58 9.80
CA PRO A 52 9.73 -3.21 10.78
C PRO A 52 9.86 -2.42 12.09
N LYS A 53 10.37 -3.06 13.14
CA LYS A 53 10.52 -2.41 14.45
C LYS A 53 11.42 -1.17 14.39
N ARG A 54 10.88 -0.02 14.90
CA ARG A 54 11.56 1.29 14.85
C ARG A 54 11.64 2.00 16.20
N ALA A 55 11.39 1.27 17.30
CA ALA A 55 11.28 1.84 18.64
C ALA A 55 10.07 2.80 18.82
N ILE A 56 9.03 2.64 18.03
CA ILE A 56 7.73 3.30 18.18
C ILE A 56 6.75 2.26 18.73
N GLY A 57 6.93 1.89 19.99
CA GLY A 57 6.11 0.85 20.63
C GLY A 57 4.73 1.34 21.05
N ASP A 58 3.96 0.44 21.65
CA ASP A 58 2.55 0.66 22.01
C ASP A 58 2.34 1.88 22.91
N LYS A 59 3.25 2.12 23.86
CA LYS A 59 3.17 3.29 24.76
C LYS A 59 3.29 4.61 23.98
N ALA A 60 4.26 4.72 23.09
CA ALA A 60 4.44 5.90 22.26
C ALA A 60 3.24 6.11 21.34
N GLN A 61 2.76 5.05 20.69
CA GLN A 61 1.58 5.10 19.84
C GLN A 61 0.33 5.53 20.60
N ALA A 62 0.14 5.03 21.84
CA ALA A 62 -0.98 5.44 22.70
C ALA A 62 -0.93 6.92 23.06
N GLN A 63 0.26 7.45 23.37
CA GLN A 63 0.43 8.90 23.66
C GLN A 63 0.13 9.76 22.43
N ILE A 64 0.57 9.35 21.25
CA ILE A 64 0.29 10.06 19.99
C ILE A 64 -1.21 9.98 19.66
N ALA A 65 -1.83 8.83 19.85
CA ALA A 65 -3.28 8.67 19.62
C ALA A 65 -4.10 9.56 20.58
N LEU A 66 -3.71 9.65 21.85
CA LEU A 66 -4.37 10.51 22.82
C LEU A 66 -4.22 12.00 22.45
N HIS A 67 -3.04 12.39 21.97
CA HIS A 67 -2.81 13.75 21.47
C HIS A 67 -3.70 14.08 20.29
N ALA A 68 -3.83 13.15 19.32
CA ALA A 68 -4.73 13.29 18.18
C ALA A 68 -6.19 13.47 18.64
N GLU A 69 -6.64 12.64 19.57
CA GLU A 69 -8.00 12.68 20.11
C GLU A 69 -8.28 14.01 20.83
N ASN A 70 -7.36 14.47 21.68
CA ASN A 70 -7.49 15.71 22.44
C ASN A 70 -7.57 16.95 21.53
N LEU A 71 -6.89 16.94 20.41
CA LEU A 71 -6.89 18.05 19.46
C LEU A 71 -7.91 17.89 18.32
N GLY A 72 -8.57 16.74 18.21
CA GLY A 72 -9.49 16.45 17.12
C GLY A 72 -8.80 16.42 15.76
N VAL A 73 -7.57 15.94 15.69
CA VAL A 73 -6.77 15.82 14.47
C VAL A 73 -6.53 14.36 14.08
N SER A 74 -6.06 14.11 12.86
CA SER A 74 -5.69 12.76 12.41
C SER A 74 -4.47 12.23 13.17
N PHE A 75 -4.32 10.90 13.19
CA PHE A 75 -3.11 10.27 13.71
C PHE A 75 -1.86 10.70 12.94
N GLY A 76 -1.97 10.92 11.63
CA GLY A 76 -0.89 11.44 10.80
C GLY A 76 -0.47 12.86 11.19
N ALA A 77 -1.43 13.73 11.48
CA ALA A 77 -1.15 15.06 12.01
C ALA A 77 -0.46 14.99 13.37
N ALA A 78 -0.93 14.12 14.27
CA ALA A 78 -0.29 13.89 15.56
C ALA A 78 1.12 13.32 15.46
N LEU A 79 1.41 12.52 14.44
CA LEU A 79 2.80 12.06 14.16
C LEU A 79 3.72 13.21 13.75
N ARG A 80 3.22 14.17 12.99
CA ARG A 80 3.99 15.39 12.65
C ARG A 80 4.27 16.22 13.89
N ASP A 81 3.29 16.37 14.77
CA ASP A 81 3.46 17.03 16.06
C ASP A 81 4.47 16.29 16.96
N ALA A 82 4.41 14.96 16.98
CA ALA A 82 5.35 14.13 17.73
C ALA A 82 6.79 14.29 17.23
N ALA A 83 6.99 14.32 15.93
CA ALA A 83 8.29 14.56 15.31
C ALA A 83 8.85 15.95 15.66
N ALA A 84 7.97 16.95 15.82
CA ALA A 84 8.34 18.30 16.25
C ALA A 84 8.54 18.44 17.78
N GLY A 85 8.30 17.36 18.55
CA GLY A 85 8.41 17.38 20.01
C GLY A 85 7.22 18.00 20.75
N ASN A 86 6.07 18.14 20.08
CA ASN A 86 4.88 18.81 20.60
C ASN A 86 3.87 17.86 21.29
N VAL A 87 4.22 16.59 21.44
CA VAL A 87 3.36 15.62 22.16
C VAL A 87 3.84 15.44 23.59
N ALA A 88 2.98 15.80 24.55
CA ALA A 88 3.31 15.71 25.97
C ALA A 88 3.59 14.25 26.39
N GLY A 89 4.61 14.07 27.20
CA GLY A 89 4.98 12.76 27.76
C GLY A 89 5.70 11.82 26.79
N LEU A 90 5.94 12.24 25.56
CA LEU A 90 6.70 11.47 24.59
C LEU A 90 8.21 11.67 24.83
N GLY A 91 8.92 10.57 25.11
CA GLY A 91 10.38 10.63 25.36
C GLY A 91 11.18 10.94 24.09
N THR A 92 12.37 11.51 24.25
CA THR A 92 13.27 11.90 23.14
C THR A 92 13.54 10.75 22.15
N ARG A 93 13.69 9.52 22.65
CA ARG A 93 13.90 8.35 21.79
C ARG A 93 12.71 8.12 20.83
N ALA A 94 11.49 8.26 21.33
CA ALA A 94 10.28 8.11 20.53
C ALA A 94 10.12 9.28 19.54
N VAL A 95 10.39 10.52 19.99
CA VAL A 95 10.39 11.70 19.12
C VAL A 95 11.34 11.49 17.93
N ASN A 96 12.57 11.09 18.19
CA ASN A 96 13.56 10.84 17.15
C ASN A 96 13.15 9.70 16.22
N ALA A 97 12.53 8.64 16.74
CA ALA A 97 12.06 7.51 15.95
C ALA A 97 10.91 7.93 15.02
N VAL A 98 9.97 8.74 15.51
CA VAL A 98 8.87 9.28 14.69
C VAL A 98 9.40 10.25 13.63
N SER A 99 10.34 11.11 13.97
CA SER A 99 10.99 12.00 13.01
C SER A 99 11.64 11.24 11.86
N LYS A 100 12.41 10.20 12.18
CA LYS A 100 13.02 9.32 11.17
C LYS A 100 12.00 8.59 10.30
N PHE A 101 10.89 8.16 10.89
CA PHE A 101 9.80 7.54 10.14
C PHE A 101 9.19 8.53 9.13
N ASN A 102 8.87 9.74 9.58
CA ASN A 102 8.33 10.79 8.70
C ASN A 102 9.31 11.14 7.58
N GLU A 103 10.59 11.35 7.91
CA GLU A 103 11.65 11.62 6.93
C GLU A 103 11.80 10.51 5.90
N MET A 104 11.73 9.25 6.33
CA MET A 104 11.78 8.08 5.47
C MET A 104 10.63 8.09 4.47
N MET A 105 9.40 8.32 4.92
CA MET A 105 8.21 8.36 4.06
C MET A 105 8.26 9.55 3.08
N GLU A 106 8.69 10.73 3.54
CA GLU A 106 8.92 11.88 2.66
C GLU A 106 10.02 11.61 1.63
N GLY A 107 11.07 10.90 2.01
CA GLY A 107 12.13 10.45 1.09
C GLY A 107 11.61 9.56 -0.03
N VAL A 108 10.67 8.66 0.26
CA VAL A 108 9.99 7.85 -0.76
C VAL A 108 9.11 8.74 -1.65
N ARG A 109 8.32 9.65 -1.08
CA ARG A 109 7.49 10.60 -1.86
C ARG A 109 8.32 11.45 -2.80
N ALA A 110 9.49 11.90 -2.37
CA ALA A 110 10.41 12.69 -3.18
C ALA A 110 10.93 11.94 -4.42
N GLN A 111 10.91 10.61 -4.42
CA GLN A 111 11.32 9.79 -5.57
C GLN A 111 10.20 9.61 -6.61
N VAL A 112 8.94 9.79 -6.23
CA VAL A 112 7.77 9.55 -7.11
C VAL A 112 7.84 10.31 -8.44
N PRO A 113 8.25 11.59 -8.50
CA PRO A 113 8.37 12.29 -9.79
C PRO A 113 9.31 11.60 -10.79
N GLY A 114 10.30 10.87 -10.32
CA GLY A 114 11.23 10.09 -11.17
C GLY A 114 10.66 8.76 -11.67
N MET A 115 9.49 8.34 -11.18
CA MET A 115 8.82 7.08 -11.54
C MET A 115 7.63 7.29 -12.49
N ILE A 116 7.36 8.50 -12.92
CA ILE A 116 6.19 8.83 -13.73
C ILE A 116 6.33 8.24 -15.13
N ASN A 117 5.35 7.45 -15.53
CA ASN A 117 5.20 6.94 -16.89
C ASN A 117 4.63 8.07 -17.77
N GLU A 118 5.29 8.38 -18.88
CA GLU A 118 4.91 9.47 -19.78
C GLU A 118 3.54 9.27 -20.45
N VAL A 119 3.13 8.02 -20.65
CA VAL A 119 1.85 7.68 -21.29
C VAL A 119 0.67 7.90 -20.33
N THR A 120 0.79 7.42 -19.10
CA THR A 120 -0.30 7.48 -18.12
C THR A 120 -0.27 8.74 -17.25
N GLY A 121 0.88 9.41 -17.16
CA GLY A 121 1.10 10.47 -16.16
C GLY A 121 1.10 9.98 -14.72
N GLN A 122 1.11 8.64 -14.50
CA GLN A 122 1.06 8.01 -13.18
C GLN A 122 2.40 7.33 -12.87
N PRO A 123 2.75 7.17 -11.59
CA PRO A 123 3.97 6.46 -11.21
C PRO A 123 3.90 4.96 -11.56
N ASP A 124 5.03 4.37 -11.94
CA ASP A 124 5.17 2.92 -11.99
C ASP A 124 5.06 2.34 -10.58
N LEU A 125 4.01 1.56 -10.32
CA LEU A 125 3.71 1.07 -8.99
C LEU A 125 4.65 -0.04 -8.53
N GLY A 126 5.27 -0.76 -9.47
CA GLY A 126 6.34 -1.71 -9.14
C GLY A 126 7.60 -1.00 -8.64
N GLU A 127 7.98 0.12 -9.25
CA GLU A 127 9.08 0.96 -8.77
C GLU A 127 8.76 1.60 -7.41
N LEU A 128 7.55 2.09 -7.23
CA LEU A 128 7.10 2.66 -5.95
C LEU A 128 7.17 1.62 -4.82
N LEU A 129 6.66 0.41 -5.05
CA LEU A 129 6.74 -0.68 -4.07
C LEU A 129 8.17 -1.07 -3.74
N ASN A 130 9.05 -1.15 -4.74
CA ASN A 130 10.47 -1.40 -4.50
C ASN A 130 11.10 -0.30 -3.64
N ALA A 131 10.82 0.97 -3.92
CA ALA A 131 11.30 2.09 -3.13
C ALA A 131 10.83 2.01 -1.67
N VAL A 132 9.57 1.64 -1.44
CA VAL A 132 9.02 1.42 -0.08
C VAL A 132 9.71 0.26 0.61
N LEU A 133 9.87 -0.89 -0.06
CA LEU A 133 10.53 -2.07 0.51
C LEU A 133 11.97 -1.79 0.94
N ASP A 134 12.70 -1.03 0.14
CA ASP A 134 14.10 -0.69 0.39
C ASP A 134 14.23 0.39 1.48
N ALA A 135 13.47 1.48 1.39
CA ALA A 135 13.52 2.57 2.36
C ALA A 135 13.09 2.14 3.77
N THR A 136 12.08 1.28 3.87
CA THR A 136 11.57 0.79 5.16
C THR A 136 12.45 -0.27 5.81
N GLY A 137 13.37 -0.88 5.05
CA GLY A 137 14.16 -2.01 5.49
C GLY A 137 13.38 -3.34 5.58
N TYR A 138 12.14 -3.38 5.09
CA TYR A 138 11.29 -4.57 5.17
C TYR A 138 11.91 -5.75 4.42
N ARG A 139 12.38 -5.53 3.19
CA ARG A 139 13.09 -6.54 2.41
C ARG A 139 14.36 -7.01 3.10
N ALA A 140 15.19 -6.08 3.55
CA ALA A 140 16.46 -6.39 4.20
C ALA A 140 16.28 -7.18 5.51
N GLU A 141 15.21 -6.97 6.25
CA GLU A 141 14.89 -7.74 7.46
C GLU A 141 14.58 -9.20 7.11
N LEU A 142 13.78 -9.44 6.08
CA LEU A 142 13.43 -10.79 5.62
C LEU A 142 14.65 -11.53 5.01
N GLU A 143 15.48 -10.83 4.25
CA GLU A 143 16.71 -11.40 3.65
C GLU A 143 17.74 -11.83 4.69
N LYS A 144 17.81 -11.14 5.81
CA LYS A 144 18.73 -11.47 6.92
C LYS A 144 18.22 -12.57 7.82
N SER A 145 16.95 -12.91 7.73
CA SER A 145 16.33 -13.93 8.57
C SER A 145 16.75 -15.34 8.14
N ASN A 146 16.93 -16.21 9.12
CA ASN A 146 17.16 -17.63 8.90
C ASN A 146 15.86 -18.45 9.02
N ASP A 147 14.71 -17.81 9.21
CA ASP A 147 13.41 -18.47 9.25
C ASP A 147 12.98 -18.85 7.82
N PRO A 148 12.71 -20.15 7.53
CA PRO A 148 12.21 -20.56 6.21
C PRO A 148 10.91 -19.86 5.80
N GLN A 149 10.09 -19.43 6.76
CA GLN A 149 8.87 -18.69 6.47
C GLN A 149 9.15 -17.29 5.91
N ASP A 150 10.27 -16.68 6.29
CA ASP A 150 10.62 -15.36 5.80
C ASP A 150 11.09 -15.39 4.33
N GLY A 151 11.66 -16.49 3.87
CA GLY A 151 11.89 -16.72 2.44
C GLY A 151 10.56 -16.72 1.64
N SER A 152 9.56 -17.43 2.12
CA SER A 152 8.23 -17.43 1.49
C SER A 152 7.56 -16.06 1.53
N ARG A 153 7.74 -15.30 2.61
CA ARG A 153 7.24 -13.91 2.71
C ARG A 153 7.91 -13.01 1.69
N LEU A 154 9.22 -13.16 1.51
CA LEU A 154 9.97 -12.40 0.50
C LEU A 154 9.48 -12.71 -0.91
N ASP A 155 9.21 -13.98 -1.24
CA ASP A 155 8.63 -14.38 -2.52
C ASP A 155 7.26 -13.74 -2.75
N ASN A 156 6.42 -13.69 -1.72
CA ASN A 156 5.11 -13.03 -1.78
C ASN A 156 5.23 -11.51 -2.03
N LEU A 157 6.21 -10.86 -1.42
CA LEU A 157 6.46 -9.44 -1.67
C LEU A 157 6.94 -9.19 -3.10
N ASN A 158 7.81 -10.04 -3.62
CA ASN A 158 8.26 -9.96 -5.01
C ASN A 158 7.09 -10.19 -5.99
N GLU A 159 6.18 -11.08 -5.66
CA GLU A 159 4.96 -11.28 -6.45
C GLU A 159 4.06 -10.04 -6.42
N LEU A 160 3.88 -9.38 -5.28
CA LEU A 160 3.13 -8.13 -5.19
C LEU A 160 3.77 -7.03 -6.06
N VAL A 161 5.09 -6.93 -6.05
CA VAL A 161 5.82 -5.99 -6.93
C VAL A 161 5.54 -6.29 -8.40
N SER A 162 5.54 -7.56 -8.79
CA SER A 162 5.22 -7.99 -10.16
C SER A 162 3.79 -7.64 -10.55
N VAL A 163 2.83 -7.87 -9.67
CA VAL A 163 1.42 -7.51 -9.87
C VAL A 163 1.26 -5.99 -10.05
N ALA A 164 1.93 -5.20 -9.22
CA ALA A 164 1.89 -3.74 -9.31
C ALA A 164 2.53 -3.22 -10.61
N ARG A 165 3.64 -3.81 -11.04
CA ARG A 165 4.30 -3.46 -12.31
C ARG A 165 3.43 -3.80 -13.51
N GLU A 166 2.81 -4.97 -13.51
CA GLU A 166 1.88 -5.40 -14.57
C GLU A 166 0.67 -4.47 -14.64
N PHE A 167 0.10 -4.07 -13.49
CA PHE A 167 -0.97 -3.09 -13.44
C PHE A 167 -0.60 -1.76 -14.12
N SER A 168 0.59 -1.23 -13.83
CA SER A 168 1.08 0.01 -14.45
C SER A 168 1.31 -0.17 -15.96
N SER A 169 1.87 -1.30 -16.39
CA SER A 169 2.12 -1.61 -17.80
C SER A 169 0.82 -1.76 -18.58
N ASP A 170 -0.17 -2.43 -18.03
CA ASP A 170 -1.48 -2.63 -18.66
C ASP A 170 -2.21 -1.30 -18.86
N ALA A 171 -2.17 -0.42 -17.87
CA ALA A 171 -2.75 0.92 -17.99
C ALA A 171 -2.07 1.73 -19.11
N ALA A 172 -0.74 1.68 -19.20
CA ALA A 172 0.00 2.36 -20.27
C ALA A 172 -0.34 1.80 -21.66
N ASN A 173 -0.43 0.47 -21.78
CA ASN A 173 -0.81 -0.19 -23.03
C ASN A 173 -2.24 0.19 -23.45
N GLN A 174 -3.20 0.16 -22.53
CA GLN A 174 -4.58 0.54 -22.81
C GLN A 174 -4.69 1.98 -23.29
N MET A 175 -4.01 2.91 -22.61
CA MET A 175 -4.01 4.33 -23.00
C MET A 175 -3.32 4.56 -24.35
N ALA A 176 -2.23 3.84 -24.65
CA ALA A 176 -1.56 3.93 -25.95
C ALA A 176 -2.46 3.46 -27.11
N PHE A 177 -3.28 2.42 -26.89
CA PHE A 177 -4.24 1.93 -27.89
C PHE A 177 -5.44 2.86 -28.06
N THR A 178 -6.01 3.39 -26.97
CA THR A 178 -7.17 4.30 -27.04
C THR A 178 -6.78 5.70 -27.52
N GLY A 179 -5.58 6.17 -27.23
CA GLY A 179 -5.08 7.47 -27.70
C GLY A 179 -4.85 7.58 -29.21
N ALA A 180 -4.78 6.46 -29.92
CA ALA A 180 -4.67 6.44 -31.38
C ALA A 180 -6.02 6.72 -32.09
N ASP A 181 -7.15 6.52 -31.40
CA ASP A 181 -8.50 6.63 -31.96
C ASP A 181 -9.40 7.66 -31.24
N ALA A 182 -8.93 8.29 -30.16
CA ALA A 182 -9.76 9.16 -29.33
C ALA A 182 -9.44 10.66 -29.56
N GLU A 183 -10.25 11.31 -30.36
CA GLU A 183 -10.39 12.79 -30.34
C GLU A 183 -11.14 13.29 -29.08
N GLU A 184 -11.65 12.42 -28.24
CA GLU A 184 -12.32 12.75 -26.99
C GLU A 184 -11.70 11.92 -25.85
N ASN A 185 -10.90 12.58 -25.01
CA ASN A 185 -10.53 12.06 -23.71
C ASN A 185 -11.82 11.96 -22.88
N PRO A 186 -12.31 10.76 -22.49
CA PRO A 186 -13.51 10.70 -21.65
C PRO A 186 -13.19 11.42 -20.35
N GLU A 187 -13.91 12.50 -20.06
CA GLU A 187 -13.84 13.14 -18.76
C GLU A 187 -14.11 12.06 -17.70
N LEU A 188 -13.12 11.82 -16.81
CA LEU A 188 -13.32 10.94 -15.67
C LEU A 188 -14.52 11.45 -14.87
N ALA A 189 -15.44 10.57 -14.52
CA ALA A 189 -16.54 10.93 -13.64
C ALA A 189 -15.99 11.47 -12.31
N GLU A 190 -16.68 12.45 -11.72
CA GLU A 190 -16.27 13.00 -10.42
C GLU A 190 -16.07 11.87 -9.41
N GLY A 191 -14.85 11.75 -8.87
CA GLY A 191 -14.47 10.72 -7.89
C GLY A 191 -13.93 9.42 -8.48
N GLU A 192 -13.83 9.27 -9.79
CA GLU A 192 -13.22 8.10 -10.42
C GLU A 192 -11.68 8.22 -10.40
N ALA A 193 -11.01 7.12 -9.97
CA ALA A 193 -9.57 7.07 -9.92
C ALA A 193 -8.98 7.03 -11.35
N ALA A 194 -7.94 7.83 -11.58
CA ALA A 194 -7.25 7.84 -12.87
C ALA A 194 -6.68 6.44 -13.19
N PRO A 195 -6.82 5.96 -14.45
CA PRO A 195 -6.25 4.69 -14.85
C PRO A 195 -4.75 4.61 -14.59
N GLY A 196 -4.29 3.51 -13.97
CA GLY A 196 -2.89 3.29 -13.61
C GLY A 196 -2.43 4.02 -12.35
N SER A 197 -3.28 4.81 -11.70
CA SER A 197 -2.96 5.51 -10.46
C SER A 197 -2.83 4.56 -9.26
N LEU A 198 -2.12 5.02 -8.22
CA LEU A 198 -2.05 4.31 -6.95
C LEU A 198 -3.43 4.09 -6.34
N GLN A 199 -4.32 5.09 -6.40
CA GLN A 199 -5.69 4.98 -5.93
C GLN A 199 -6.45 3.87 -6.67
N ALA A 200 -6.37 3.80 -7.99
CA ALA A 200 -7.00 2.75 -8.79
C ALA A 200 -6.47 1.35 -8.42
N PHE A 201 -5.17 1.22 -8.18
CA PHE A 201 -4.57 -0.04 -7.74
C PHE A 201 -5.09 -0.48 -6.36
N LEU A 202 -5.16 0.44 -5.40
CA LEU A 202 -5.67 0.18 -4.06
C LEU A 202 -7.15 -0.21 -4.06
N GLU A 203 -7.96 0.38 -4.92
CA GLU A 203 -9.36 0.00 -5.13
C GLU A 203 -9.46 -1.45 -5.66
N LYS A 204 -8.63 -1.80 -6.65
CA LYS A 204 -8.58 -3.19 -7.18
C LYS A 204 -8.16 -4.20 -6.12
N VAL A 205 -7.12 -3.90 -5.34
CA VAL A 205 -6.66 -4.77 -4.24
C VAL A 205 -7.78 -4.99 -3.22
N SER A 206 -8.53 -3.95 -2.86
CA SER A 206 -9.67 -4.05 -1.93
C SER A 206 -10.77 -4.94 -2.50
N LEU A 207 -11.11 -4.81 -3.78
CA LEU A 207 -12.13 -5.63 -4.43
C LEU A 207 -11.75 -7.12 -4.47
N VAL A 208 -10.49 -7.43 -4.74
CA VAL A 208 -10.00 -8.83 -4.74
C VAL A 208 -10.00 -9.40 -3.34
N ALA A 209 -9.53 -8.65 -2.34
CA ALA A 209 -9.53 -9.08 -0.95
C ALA A 209 -10.95 -9.34 -0.41
N ASP A 210 -11.92 -8.52 -0.78
CA ASP A 210 -13.32 -8.71 -0.38
C ASP A 210 -13.95 -9.92 -1.08
N ALA A 211 -13.63 -10.18 -2.34
CA ALA A 211 -14.08 -11.36 -3.09
C ALA A 211 -13.55 -12.67 -2.46
N ASP A 212 -12.31 -12.67 -1.97
CA ASP A 212 -11.73 -13.82 -1.28
C ASP A 212 -12.40 -14.15 0.07
N GLN A 213 -13.13 -13.20 0.66
CA GLN A 213 -13.84 -13.36 1.93
C GLN A 213 -15.25 -13.96 1.76
N ILE A 214 -15.78 -14.02 0.53
CA ILE A 214 -17.08 -14.65 0.28
C ILE A 214 -16.91 -16.17 0.40
N PRO A 215 -17.51 -16.83 1.42
CA PRO A 215 -17.42 -18.28 1.52
C PRO A 215 -18.10 -18.91 0.29
N ASP A 216 -17.49 -19.97 -0.24
CA ASP A 216 -18.08 -20.85 -1.25
C ASP A 216 -19.34 -21.54 -0.68
N ASN A 217 -20.42 -20.80 -0.54
CA ASN A 217 -21.73 -21.27 -0.12
C ASN A 217 -22.59 -21.67 -1.31
N GLU A 218 -22.05 -22.44 -2.24
CA GLU A 218 -22.86 -23.17 -3.23
C GLU A 218 -22.28 -24.53 -3.60
N SER A 219 -22.16 -25.41 -2.61
CA SER A 219 -22.42 -26.82 -2.87
C SER A 219 -23.77 -27.16 -2.25
N GLY A 220 -24.83 -26.63 -2.86
CA GLY A 220 -26.18 -27.00 -2.56
C GLY A 220 -26.37 -28.48 -2.84
N ALA A 221 -26.57 -29.25 -1.79
CA ALA A 221 -27.14 -30.58 -1.85
C ALA A 221 -28.51 -30.50 -2.55
N VAL A 222 -28.58 -31.02 -3.75
CA VAL A 222 -29.85 -31.43 -4.33
C VAL A 222 -29.99 -32.93 -4.04
N SER A 223 -30.86 -33.22 -3.09
CA SER A 223 -31.42 -34.57 -2.91
C SER A 223 -32.59 -34.74 -3.83
#